data_4895d61c79c547e672c1d67e0afc9f65
#
_entry.id   4895d61c79c547e672c1d67e0afc9f65
#
_cell.length_a   1.000
_cell.length_b   1.000
_cell.length_c   1.000
_cell.angle_alpha   90.00
_cell.angle_beta   90.00
_cell.angle_gamma   90.00
#
_symmetry.space_group_name_H-M   'P 1'
#
loop_
_entity.id
_entity.type
_entity.pdbx_description
1 polymer ?
#
loop_
_entity_poly.entity_id
_entity_poly.type
_entity_poly.pdbx_seq_one_letter_code
_entity_poly.pdbx_strand_id
1 'polypeptide(L)' 'MRDQMRILRMLEIIERYWLKVPDWRFGQLIENIKTFAGVDDLFYIEDDKLMQIFEDFFAVYTNKDGVIQIK' A
#
# COMPACT_ATOMS: atom_id res chain seq x y z
N MET A 1 -14.14 -20.25 0.54
CA MET A 1 -14.64 -18.93 0.15
C MET A 1 -13.98 -17.84 1.00
N ARG A 2 -13.59 -16.75 0.38
CA ARG A 2 -12.95 -15.70 1.13
C ARG A 2 -13.93 -14.91 1.96
N ASP A 3 -13.47 -14.48 3.12
CA ASP A 3 -14.25 -13.65 4.02
C ASP A 3 -14.46 -12.27 3.38
N GLN A 4 -15.73 -11.89 3.20
CA GLN A 4 -16.04 -10.60 2.60
C GLN A 4 -15.62 -9.43 3.48
N MET A 5 -15.54 -9.64 4.77
CA MET A 5 -15.13 -8.57 5.68
C MET A 5 -13.68 -8.14 5.46
N ARG A 6 -12.90 -8.97 4.78
CA ARG A 6 -11.53 -8.58 4.46
C ARG A 6 -11.50 -7.33 3.60
N ILE A 7 -12.53 -7.14 2.77
CA ILE A 7 -12.56 -5.98 1.89
C ILE A 7 -12.61 -4.69 2.70
N LEU A 8 -13.45 -4.66 3.72
CA LEU A 8 -13.55 -3.49 4.57
C LEU A 8 -12.23 -3.22 5.30
N ARG A 9 -11.59 -4.29 5.80
CA ARG A 9 -10.32 -4.14 6.48
C ARG A 9 -9.24 -3.62 5.55
N MET A 10 -9.24 -4.12 4.31
CA MET A 10 -8.26 -3.65 3.33
C MET A 10 -8.48 -2.20 2.99
N LEU A 11 -9.72 -1.80 2.81
CA LEU A 11 -10.03 -0.40 2.50
C LEU A 11 -9.60 0.52 3.63
N GLU A 12 -9.75 0.09 4.88
CA GLU A 12 -9.30 0.88 6.02
C GLU A 12 -7.78 1.07 5.99
N ILE A 13 -7.06 0.02 5.66
CA ILE A 13 -5.60 0.11 5.57
C ILE A 13 -5.19 1.05 4.45
N ILE A 14 -5.82 0.88 3.29
CA ILE A 14 -5.52 1.73 2.14
C ILE A 14 -5.82 3.19 2.47
N GLU A 15 -6.97 3.44 3.06
CA GLU A 15 -7.35 4.80 3.43
C GLU A 15 -6.33 5.41 4.37
N ARG A 16 -5.95 4.66 5.40
CA ARG A 16 -5.01 5.15 6.40
C ARG A 16 -3.71 5.61 5.76
N TYR A 17 -3.19 4.79 4.86
CA TYR A 17 -1.89 5.10 4.29
C TYR A 17 -1.98 6.10 3.16
N TRP A 18 -3.03 6.04 2.36
CA TRP A 18 -3.19 7.00 1.27
C TRP A 18 -3.35 8.41 1.82
N LEU A 19 -3.99 8.55 2.97
CA LEU A 19 -4.15 9.87 3.58
C LEU A 19 -2.82 10.48 3.99
N LYS A 20 -1.78 9.68 4.13
CA LYS A 20 -0.44 10.21 4.41
C LYS A 20 0.19 10.83 3.18
N VAL A 21 -0.29 10.49 2.01
CA VAL A 21 0.22 11.00 0.74
C VAL A 21 -0.95 11.40 -0.14
N PRO A 22 -1.74 12.37 0.31
CA PRO A 22 -3.03 12.65 -0.35
C PRO A 22 -2.90 13.18 -1.77
N ASP A 23 -1.73 13.69 -2.13
CA ASP A 23 -1.53 14.20 -3.48
C ASP A 23 -1.22 13.10 -4.49
N TRP A 24 -0.97 11.89 -4.04
CA TRP A 24 -0.75 10.79 -4.96
C TRP A 24 -2.08 10.36 -5.56
N ARG A 25 -2.09 10.17 -6.87
CA ARG A 25 -3.23 9.52 -7.49
C ARG A 25 -3.22 8.05 -7.12
N PHE A 26 -4.39 7.43 -7.18
CA PHE A 26 -4.49 6.02 -6.80
C PHE A 26 -3.54 5.14 -7.61
N GLY A 27 -3.43 5.40 -8.91
CA GLY A 27 -2.50 4.62 -9.72
C GLY A 27 -1.05 4.77 -9.28
N GLN A 28 -0.68 5.99 -8.84
CA GLN A 28 0.66 6.20 -8.34
C GLN A 28 0.92 5.42 -7.06
N LEU A 29 -0.08 5.40 -6.17
CA LEU A 29 0.02 4.64 -4.95
C LEU A 29 0.27 3.16 -5.26
N ILE A 30 -0.53 2.61 -6.16
CA ILE A 30 -0.43 1.19 -6.51
C ILE A 30 0.91 0.89 -7.17
N GLU A 31 1.35 1.75 -8.10
CA GLU A 31 2.63 1.53 -8.76
C GLU A 31 3.80 1.61 -7.79
N ASN A 32 3.73 2.51 -6.83
CA ASN A 32 4.79 2.61 -5.84
C ASN A 32 4.86 1.37 -4.95
N ILE A 33 3.70 0.85 -4.59
CA ILE A 33 3.64 -0.39 -3.81
C ILE A 33 4.21 -1.55 -4.61
N LYS A 34 3.85 -1.62 -5.89
CA LYS A 34 4.34 -2.68 -6.76
C LYS A 34 5.86 -2.63 -6.90
N THR A 35 6.39 -1.44 -7.10
CA THR A 35 7.82 -1.26 -7.24
C THR A 35 8.56 -1.65 -5.96
N PHE A 36 8.00 -1.25 -4.83
CA PHE A 36 8.59 -1.61 -3.54
C PHE A 36 8.62 -3.11 -3.36
N ALA A 37 7.54 -3.79 -3.76
CA ALA A 37 7.46 -5.25 -3.64
C ALA A 37 8.40 -5.97 -4.59
N GLY A 38 8.84 -5.29 -5.64
CA GLY A 38 9.76 -5.88 -6.59
C GLY A 38 9.11 -6.89 -7.52
N VAL A 39 7.83 -6.72 -7.81
CA VAL A 39 7.10 -7.64 -8.67
C VAL A 39 6.61 -6.92 -9.91
N ASP A 40 6.34 -7.70 -10.95
CA ASP A 40 5.87 -7.15 -12.21
C ASP A 40 4.40 -6.78 -12.18
N ASP A 41 3.61 -7.55 -11.43
CA ASP A 41 2.21 -7.19 -11.26
C ASP A 41 1.71 -7.75 -9.94
N LEU A 42 0.55 -7.26 -9.51
CA LEU A 42 -0.01 -7.63 -8.22
C LEU A 42 -1.08 -8.70 -8.31
N PHE A 43 -1.35 -9.19 -9.51
CA PHE A 43 -2.50 -10.06 -9.73
C PHE A 43 -2.46 -11.32 -8.88
N TYR A 44 -1.29 -11.88 -8.69
CA TYR A 44 -1.15 -13.15 -8.00
C TYR A 44 -0.83 -13.04 -6.52
N ILE A 45 -0.77 -11.83 -6.00
CA ILE A 45 -0.43 -11.62 -4.60
C ILE A 45 -1.69 -11.75 -3.76
N GLU A 46 -1.63 -12.59 -2.72
CA GLU A 46 -2.76 -12.74 -1.82
C GLU A 46 -3.02 -11.46 -1.04
N ASP A 47 -4.27 -11.25 -0.65
CA ASP A 47 -4.67 -10.00 -0.02
C ASP A 47 -3.91 -9.70 1.26
N ASP A 48 -3.73 -10.69 2.11
CA ASP A 48 -3.03 -10.47 3.38
C ASP A 48 -1.57 -10.11 3.14
N LYS A 49 -0.96 -10.72 2.13
CA LYS A 49 0.40 -10.39 1.78
C LYS A 49 0.50 -8.98 1.23
N LEU A 50 -0.46 -8.60 0.39
CA LEU A 50 -0.45 -7.26 -0.18
C LEU A 50 -0.62 -6.19 0.90
N MET A 51 -1.49 -6.45 1.88
CA MET A 51 -1.65 -5.49 2.97
C MET A 51 -0.39 -5.38 3.80
N GLN A 52 0.33 -6.50 3.98
CA GLN A 52 1.60 -6.45 4.68
C GLN A 52 2.61 -5.62 3.90
N ILE A 53 2.59 -5.73 2.58
CA ILE A 53 3.48 -4.91 1.74
C ILE A 53 3.16 -3.42 1.91
N PHE A 54 1.88 -3.07 1.97
CA PHE A 54 1.48 -1.69 2.25
C PHE A 54 2.09 -1.20 3.56
N GLU A 55 1.96 -2.00 4.60
CA GLU A 55 2.47 -1.60 5.91
C GLU A 55 3.99 -1.46 5.89
N ASP A 56 4.66 -2.41 5.26
CA ASP A 56 6.12 -2.36 5.16
C ASP A 56 6.59 -1.15 4.38
N PHE A 57 5.91 -0.86 3.28
CA PHE A 57 6.27 0.27 2.45
C PHE A 57 6.20 1.57 3.24
N PHE A 58 5.10 1.78 3.94
CA PHE A 58 4.92 3.04 4.66
C PHE A 58 5.77 3.10 5.92
N ALA A 59 6.10 1.96 6.50
CA ALA A 59 7.03 1.95 7.63
C ALA A 59 8.40 2.45 7.20
N VAL A 60 8.89 1.97 6.06
CA VAL A 60 10.16 2.42 5.54
C VAL A 60 10.10 3.88 5.10
N TYR A 61 9.03 4.21 4.40
CA TYR A 61 8.90 5.52 3.79
C TYR A 61 8.83 6.63 4.82
N THR A 62 8.03 6.43 5.86
CA THR A 62 7.82 7.46 6.86
C THR A 62 8.92 7.50 7.92
N ASN A 63 9.69 6.43 8.05
CA ASN A 63 10.79 6.42 9.02
C ASN A 63 11.96 7.25 8.58
N LYS A 64 11.95 7.74 7.38
CA LYS A 64 13.01 8.61 6.92
C LYS A 64 12.64 10.04 7.24
N ASP A 65 12.87 10.41 8.50
CA ASP A 65 12.66 11.78 8.98
C ASP A 65 11.21 12.18 9.04
N GLY A 66 10.31 11.28 8.84
CA GLY A 66 8.91 11.62 8.78
C GLY A 66 8.54 12.45 7.56
N VAL A 67 9.45 12.52 6.60
CA VAL A 67 9.21 13.26 5.37
C VAL A 67 9.10 12.29 4.23
N ILE A 68 8.03 12.39 3.48
CA ILE A 68 7.80 11.51 2.36
C ILE A 68 8.35 12.17 1.11
N GLN A 69 9.28 11.46 0.48
CA GLN A 69 9.92 11.95 -0.74
C GLN A 69 9.16 11.41 -1.92
N ILE A 70 8.31 12.21 -2.48
CA ILE A 70 7.47 11.80 -3.59
C ILE A 70 8.19 12.05 -4.90
N LYS A 71 8.16 11.07 -5.73
CA LYS A 71 8.75 11.17 -7.05
C LYS A 71 7.72 11.42 -8.09
#